data_04ad9d4db0250f524b2c2735ed175f09
#
_entry.id   04ad9d4db0250f524b2c2735ed175f09
#
_cell.length_a   1.000
_cell.length_b   1.000
_cell.length_c   1.000
_cell.angle_alpha   90.00
_cell.angle_beta   90.00
_cell.angle_gamma   90.00
#
_symmetry.space_group_name_H-M   'P 1'
#
loop_
_entity.id
_entity.type
_entity.pdbx_description
1 polymer ?
#
loop_
_entity_poly.entity_id
_entity_poly.type
_entity_poly.pdbx_seq_one_letter_code
_entity_poly.pdbx_strand_id
1 'polypeptide(L)'
;MTAPVRAAYDQLIVAQELKPDAAQAHAVAALDKLAGRTDPGGLFSRLFASKSDGLAGVYLWGGVGRGKSMLMDLAFEQIAIETKRRVHFHEFMLETHQRLREARRSEEGDPIEPVAEEIADEAKLLCFDEMQVTNPADAMILSRLFGKLLEQGVKVVTTSNRPPRDLYLGGLNRDLFMPFIELIDRRMLVVEVNGSTDYRLDRLTGVEVWHVPNGPTSTAELSQAFFQLTDYPVEDRAKVPSEDIDVGGGRTLHVPKSLKGVAVFSFKRLCGEPRGAADYLAIARRYHTVIIVGIPVMGPEMRNEAARFVTLIDALYEHKVKLLAAADAEPEGLYPAGDGTFEFQRTVSRLEEMKSAEYLAQGHGTDQS
;
A
#
# COMPACT_ATOMS: atom_id res chain seq x y z
N MET A 1 7.22 -27.70 -17.86
CA MET A 1 7.21 -26.97 -16.55
C MET A 1 5.87 -26.32 -16.42
N THR A 2 5.16 -26.59 -15.37
CA THR A 2 3.89 -25.92 -15.08
C THR A 2 4.17 -24.46 -14.73
N ALA A 3 3.43 -23.51 -15.34
CA ALA A 3 3.49 -22.09 -15.08
C ALA A 3 2.20 -21.68 -14.33
N PRO A 4 2.10 -22.01 -13.02
CA PRO A 4 0.82 -21.91 -12.31
C PRO A 4 0.37 -20.49 -12.11
N VAL A 5 1.29 -19.54 -11.89
CA VAL A 5 0.95 -18.12 -11.72
C VAL A 5 0.47 -17.54 -13.06
N ARG A 6 1.09 -17.94 -14.16
CA ARG A 6 0.67 -17.55 -15.51
C ARG A 6 -0.72 -18.07 -15.84
N ALA A 7 -1.00 -19.33 -15.52
CA ALA A 7 -2.31 -19.92 -15.77
C ALA A 7 -3.42 -19.16 -15.01
N ALA A 8 -3.19 -18.83 -13.74
CA ALA A 8 -4.13 -18.05 -12.94
C ALA A 8 -4.30 -16.62 -13.49
N TYR A 9 -3.20 -15.96 -13.88
CA TYR A 9 -3.25 -14.63 -14.49
C TYR A 9 -4.04 -14.63 -15.82
N ASP A 10 -3.81 -15.60 -16.70
CA ASP A 10 -4.51 -15.73 -17.98
C ASP A 10 -6.01 -16.01 -17.76
N GLN A 11 -6.39 -16.76 -16.71
CA GLN A 11 -7.80 -16.95 -16.34
C GLN A 11 -8.50 -15.65 -15.98
N LEU A 12 -7.86 -14.75 -15.24
CA LEU A 12 -8.42 -13.43 -14.91
C LEU A 12 -8.60 -12.56 -16.16
N ILE A 13 -7.70 -12.67 -17.14
CA ILE A 13 -7.84 -11.99 -18.43
C ILE A 13 -9.03 -12.56 -19.21
N VAL A 14 -9.18 -13.89 -19.29
CA VAL A 14 -10.30 -14.54 -19.98
C VAL A 14 -11.63 -14.21 -19.32
N ALA A 15 -11.66 -14.12 -17.98
CA ALA A 15 -12.84 -13.69 -17.21
C ALA A 15 -13.14 -12.19 -17.34
N GLN A 16 -12.31 -11.42 -18.06
CA GLN A 16 -12.40 -9.96 -18.19
C GLN A 16 -12.26 -9.19 -16.87
N GLU A 17 -11.70 -9.82 -15.85
CA GLU A 17 -11.39 -9.20 -14.56
C GLU A 17 -10.08 -8.39 -14.63
N LEU A 18 -9.22 -8.71 -15.59
CA LEU A 18 -7.98 -8.00 -15.89
C LEU A 18 -7.85 -7.71 -17.39
N LYS A 19 -7.24 -6.59 -17.72
CA LYS A 19 -6.77 -6.30 -19.07
C LYS A 19 -5.34 -6.82 -19.26
N PRO A 20 -4.96 -7.31 -20.46
CA PRO A 20 -3.60 -7.69 -20.76
C PRO A 20 -2.62 -6.54 -20.54
N ASP A 21 -1.54 -6.79 -19.79
CA ASP A 21 -0.49 -5.80 -19.49
C ASP A 21 0.88 -6.48 -19.61
N ALA A 22 1.77 -5.90 -20.43
CA ALA A 22 3.09 -6.47 -20.70
C ALA A 22 4.01 -6.48 -19.48
N ALA A 23 3.94 -5.43 -18.63
CA ALA A 23 4.75 -5.36 -17.42
C ALA A 23 4.28 -6.40 -16.38
N GLN A 24 2.97 -6.57 -16.23
CA GLN A 24 2.42 -7.64 -15.39
C GLN A 24 2.75 -9.03 -15.93
N ALA A 25 2.64 -9.26 -17.24
CA ALA A 25 3.02 -10.53 -17.86
C ALA A 25 4.52 -10.87 -17.64
N HIS A 26 5.39 -9.85 -17.64
CA HIS A 26 6.80 -10.00 -17.30
C HIS A 26 7.00 -10.37 -15.82
N ALA A 27 6.28 -9.72 -14.92
CA ALA A 27 6.30 -10.04 -13.49
C ALA A 27 5.78 -11.47 -13.21
N VAL A 28 4.70 -11.88 -13.86
CA VAL A 28 4.18 -13.25 -13.79
C VAL A 28 5.23 -14.27 -14.23
N ALA A 29 5.96 -14.00 -15.30
CA ALA A 29 7.05 -14.91 -15.75
C ALA A 29 8.19 -15.01 -14.72
N ALA A 30 8.48 -13.94 -13.98
CA ALA A 30 9.45 -13.96 -12.88
C ALA A 30 8.95 -14.78 -11.68
N LEU A 31 7.67 -14.66 -11.34
CA LEU A 31 7.03 -15.43 -10.27
C LEU A 31 6.96 -16.92 -10.61
N ASP A 32 6.68 -17.30 -11.87
CA ASP A 32 6.72 -18.68 -12.31
C ASP A 32 8.14 -19.27 -12.27
N LYS A 33 9.17 -18.46 -12.54
CA LYS A 33 10.57 -18.92 -12.36
C LYS A 33 10.88 -19.22 -10.89
N LEU A 34 10.30 -18.49 -9.96
CA LEU A 34 10.41 -18.77 -8.53
C LEU A 34 9.64 -20.04 -8.17
N ALA A 35 8.42 -20.22 -8.68
CA ALA A 35 7.58 -21.40 -8.49
C ALA A 35 8.23 -22.68 -9.03
N GLY A 36 8.79 -22.65 -10.23
CA GLY A 36 9.42 -23.81 -10.87
C GLY A 36 10.72 -24.32 -10.20
N ARG A 37 11.24 -23.58 -9.23
CA ARG A 37 12.40 -23.96 -8.39
C ARG A 37 12.02 -24.48 -7.01
N THR A 38 10.74 -24.61 -6.73
CA THR A 38 10.21 -25.30 -5.56
C THR A 38 10.08 -26.79 -5.90
N ASP A 39 11.21 -27.49 -6.05
CA ASP A 39 11.19 -28.93 -6.23
C ASP A 39 10.70 -29.58 -4.92
N PRO A 40 9.68 -30.46 -4.94
CA PRO A 40 9.32 -31.26 -3.78
C PRO A 40 10.49 -32.21 -3.52
N GLY A 41 11.35 -31.81 -2.57
CA GLY A 41 12.64 -32.46 -2.31
C GLY A 41 12.55 -33.95 -2.11
N GLY A 42 13.07 -34.69 -3.07
CA GLY A 42 13.53 -36.04 -2.83
C GLY A 42 14.73 -36.00 -1.87
N LEU A 43 14.84 -37.01 -0.98
CA LEU A 43 15.92 -37.14 0.00
C LEU A 43 17.35 -37.00 -0.62
N PHE A 44 17.50 -37.17 -1.92
CA PHE A 44 18.74 -37.04 -2.66
C PHE A 44 19.13 -35.59 -3.02
N SER A 45 18.18 -34.67 -3.11
CA SER A 45 18.50 -33.28 -3.44
C SER A 45 19.16 -32.52 -2.27
N ARG A 46 18.93 -32.97 -1.03
CA ARG A 46 19.57 -32.40 0.18
C ARG A 46 21.06 -32.70 0.30
N LEU A 47 21.53 -33.80 -0.30
CA LEU A 47 22.94 -34.21 -0.26
C LEU A 47 23.81 -33.52 -1.32
N PHE A 48 23.20 -32.96 -2.38
CA PHE A 48 23.90 -32.26 -3.47
C PHE A 48 23.49 -30.81 -3.64
N ALA A 49 22.71 -30.25 -2.71
CA ALA A 49 22.48 -28.81 -2.61
C ALA A 49 23.81 -28.14 -2.22
N SER A 50 24.68 -27.94 -3.20
CA SER A 50 25.71 -26.92 -3.16
C SER A 50 25.05 -25.64 -2.63
N LYS A 51 25.74 -24.86 -1.77
CA LYS A 51 25.34 -23.52 -1.35
C LYS A 51 25.05 -22.69 -2.61
N SER A 52 23.83 -22.82 -3.15
CA SER A 52 23.51 -22.30 -4.46
C SER A 52 23.21 -20.82 -4.33
N ASP A 53 23.97 -20.01 -5.04
CA ASP A 53 23.63 -18.64 -5.44
C ASP A 53 22.36 -18.57 -6.31
N GLY A 54 21.39 -19.45 -6.03
CA GLY A 54 20.14 -19.56 -6.75
C GLY A 54 19.16 -18.42 -6.43
N LEU A 55 18.26 -18.18 -7.39
CA LEU A 55 17.13 -17.26 -7.22
C LEU A 55 16.34 -17.61 -5.95
N ALA A 56 16.27 -16.66 -5.03
CA ALA A 56 15.62 -16.80 -3.74
C ALA A 56 14.33 -15.97 -3.62
N GLY A 57 14.04 -15.07 -4.58
CA GLY A 57 12.84 -14.26 -4.49
C GLY A 57 12.56 -13.42 -5.73
N VAL A 58 11.46 -12.66 -5.64
CA VAL A 58 11.04 -11.66 -6.62
C VAL A 58 10.73 -10.35 -5.89
N TYR A 59 11.31 -9.27 -6.38
CA TYR A 59 11.07 -7.90 -5.92
C TYR A 59 10.27 -7.16 -6.99
N LEU A 60 8.98 -6.94 -6.74
CA LEU A 60 8.07 -6.22 -7.63
C LEU A 60 8.03 -4.75 -7.23
N TRP A 61 8.45 -3.85 -8.12
CA TRP A 61 8.40 -2.42 -7.82
C TRP A 61 7.72 -1.62 -8.93
N GLY A 62 7.26 -0.42 -8.58
CA GLY A 62 6.59 0.47 -9.54
C GLY A 62 5.57 1.35 -8.86
N GLY A 63 4.92 2.20 -9.64
CA GLY A 63 3.88 3.11 -9.16
C GLY A 63 2.75 2.41 -8.42
N VAL A 64 2.02 3.17 -7.64
CA VAL A 64 0.83 2.69 -6.94
C VAL A 64 -0.26 2.35 -7.98
N GLY A 65 -1.09 1.32 -7.74
CA GLY A 65 -2.17 0.94 -8.65
C GLY A 65 -1.77 0.06 -9.83
N ARG A 66 -0.53 -0.39 -9.94
CA ARG A 66 -0.02 -1.19 -11.06
C ARG A 66 -0.27 -2.70 -10.94
N GLY A 67 -1.00 -3.13 -9.90
CA GLY A 67 -1.34 -4.54 -9.69
C GLY A 67 -0.28 -5.36 -8.97
N LYS A 68 0.76 -4.75 -8.37
CA LYS A 68 1.83 -5.46 -7.65
C LYS A 68 1.31 -6.40 -6.57
N SER A 69 0.41 -5.93 -5.70
CA SER A 69 -0.16 -6.73 -4.60
C SER A 69 -1.02 -7.86 -5.14
N MET A 70 -1.80 -7.64 -6.22
CA MET A 70 -2.57 -8.69 -6.89
C MET A 70 -1.65 -9.78 -7.47
N LEU A 71 -0.54 -9.41 -8.12
CA LEU A 71 0.45 -10.37 -8.63
C LEU A 71 1.11 -11.16 -7.50
N MET A 72 1.39 -10.52 -6.37
CA MET A 72 1.90 -11.19 -5.17
C MET A 72 0.86 -12.15 -4.59
N ASP A 73 -0.43 -11.78 -4.59
CA ASP A 73 -1.52 -12.65 -4.15
C ASP A 73 -1.64 -13.90 -5.02
N LEU A 74 -1.59 -13.73 -6.35
CA LEU A 74 -1.54 -14.88 -7.27
C LEU A 74 -0.33 -15.80 -6.99
N ALA A 75 0.84 -15.21 -6.75
CA ALA A 75 2.02 -16.00 -6.40
C ALA A 75 1.84 -16.73 -5.05
N PHE A 76 1.29 -16.04 -4.05
CA PHE A 76 1.03 -16.63 -2.74
C PHE A 76 0.07 -17.82 -2.83
N GLU A 77 -0.96 -17.72 -3.64
CA GLU A 77 -1.92 -18.82 -3.85
C GLU A 77 -1.32 -19.98 -4.67
N GLN A 78 -0.65 -19.66 -5.77
CA GLN A 78 -0.27 -20.64 -6.79
C GLN A 78 1.09 -21.33 -6.55
N ILE A 79 2.01 -20.75 -5.79
CA ILE A 79 3.29 -21.37 -5.48
C ILE A 79 3.07 -22.55 -4.52
N ALA A 80 3.52 -23.75 -4.90
CA ALA A 80 3.32 -24.98 -4.14
C ALA A 80 4.34 -25.10 -2.99
N ILE A 81 4.20 -24.29 -1.96
CA ILE A 81 4.95 -24.34 -0.69
C ILE A 81 3.92 -24.50 0.42
N GLU A 82 4.13 -25.41 1.38
CA GLU A 82 3.15 -25.68 2.44
C GLU A 82 3.05 -24.54 3.45
N THR A 83 4.19 -24.04 3.92
CA THR A 83 4.24 -22.98 4.93
C THR A 83 4.47 -21.63 4.27
N LYS A 84 3.42 -20.81 4.23
CA LYS A 84 3.43 -19.49 3.60
C LYS A 84 2.95 -18.44 4.58
N ARG A 85 3.58 -17.28 4.54
CA ARG A 85 3.14 -16.14 5.33
C ARG A 85 3.11 -14.88 4.46
N ARG A 86 1.99 -14.16 4.52
CA ARG A 86 1.83 -12.83 3.93
C ARG A 86 1.62 -11.82 5.05
N VAL A 87 2.38 -10.75 5.04
CA VAL A 87 2.37 -9.73 6.07
C VAL A 87 2.83 -8.38 5.49
N HIS A 88 2.34 -7.28 6.04
CA HIS A 88 2.92 -5.98 5.74
C HIS A 88 4.34 -5.87 6.28
N PHE A 89 5.24 -5.32 5.48
CA PHE A 89 6.66 -5.25 5.86
C PHE A 89 6.89 -4.55 7.20
N HIS A 90 6.14 -3.50 7.49
CA HIS A 90 6.24 -2.80 8.77
C HIS A 90 5.84 -3.68 9.97
N GLU A 91 4.77 -4.45 9.86
CA GLU A 91 4.31 -5.38 10.90
C GLU A 91 5.33 -6.48 11.15
N PHE A 92 5.89 -7.03 10.07
CA PHE A 92 6.98 -8.01 10.16
C PHE A 92 8.19 -7.45 10.91
N MET A 93 8.59 -6.20 10.66
CA MET A 93 9.71 -5.58 11.35
C MET A 93 9.42 -5.32 12.83
N LEU A 94 8.20 -4.89 13.19
CA LEU A 94 7.80 -4.75 14.59
C LEU A 94 7.91 -6.07 15.37
N GLU A 95 7.40 -7.14 14.79
CA GLU A 95 7.47 -8.48 15.36
C GLU A 95 8.93 -8.98 15.45
N THR A 96 9.71 -8.78 14.40
CA THR A 96 11.13 -9.13 14.39
C THR A 96 11.91 -8.42 15.51
N HIS A 97 11.68 -7.13 15.71
CA HIS A 97 12.28 -6.39 16.81
C HIS A 97 11.86 -6.92 18.18
N GLN A 98 10.63 -7.39 18.33
CA GLN A 98 10.19 -8.01 19.57
C GLN A 98 10.95 -9.32 19.82
N ARG A 99 11.01 -10.22 18.83
CA ARG A 99 11.75 -11.50 18.91
C ARG A 99 13.23 -11.27 19.22
N LEU A 100 13.87 -10.29 18.57
CA LEU A 100 15.26 -9.92 18.85
C LEU A 100 15.48 -9.42 20.29
N ARG A 101 14.51 -8.70 20.87
CA ARG A 101 14.59 -8.29 22.27
C ARG A 101 14.47 -9.48 23.23
N GLU A 102 13.61 -10.44 22.90
CA GLU A 102 13.41 -11.66 23.69
C GLU A 102 14.65 -12.56 23.60
N ALA A 103 15.19 -12.81 22.41
CA ALA A 103 16.42 -13.57 22.21
C ALA A 103 17.61 -13.00 22.96
N ARG A 104 17.79 -11.66 22.98
CA ARG A 104 18.85 -10.99 23.76
C ARG A 104 18.74 -11.19 25.27
N ARG A 105 17.58 -11.55 25.80
CA ARG A 105 17.36 -11.81 27.23
C ARG A 105 17.63 -13.25 27.63
N SER A 106 17.43 -14.16 26.69
CA SER A 106 17.48 -15.61 26.94
C SER A 106 18.78 -16.27 26.52
N GLU A 107 19.56 -15.68 25.62
CA GLU A 107 20.74 -16.29 25.01
C GLU A 107 21.95 -15.34 25.01
N GLU A 108 23.15 -15.90 25.26
CA GLU A 108 24.41 -15.22 24.98
C GLU A 108 24.77 -15.44 23.51
N GLY A 109 24.96 -14.37 22.72
CA GLY A 109 25.38 -14.45 21.34
C GLY A 109 24.64 -13.50 20.40
N ASP A 110 24.65 -13.81 19.12
CA ASP A 110 23.99 -13.02 18.10
C ASP A 110 22.48 -13.36 18.02
N PRO A 111 21.59 -12.46 18.40
CA PRO A 111 20.14 -12.73 18.46
C PRO A 111 19.50 -12.88 17.07
N ILE A 112 20.20 -12.52 16.00
CA ILE A 112 19.62 -12.61 14.62
C ILE A 112 19.51 -14.05 14.16
N GLU A 113 20.46 -14.91 14.54
CA GLU A 113 20.49 -16.29 14.08
C GLU A 113 19.29 -17.11 14.57
N PRO A 114 19.01 -17.21 15.89
CA PRO A 114 17.83 -17.93 16.37
C PRO A 114 16.50 -17.33 15.86
N VAL A 115 16.39 -16.02 15.78
CA VAL A 115 15.18 -15.38 15.24
C VAL A 115 14.98 -15.70 13.75
N ALA A 116 16.05 -15.75 12.96
CA ALA A 116 15.95 -16.16 11.56
C ALA A 116 15.54 -17.64 11.42
N GLU A 117 16.01 -18.51 12.31
CA GLU A 117 15.62 -19.93 12.37
C GLU A 117 14.14 -20.08 12.70
N GLU A 118 13.64 -19.42 13.73
CA GLU A 118 12.23 -19.42 14.08
C GLU A 118 11.35 -18.98 12.89
N ILE A 119 11.68 -17.85 12.26
CA ILE A 119 10.93 -17.35 11.10
C ILE A 119 10.97 -18.33 9.92
N ALA A 120 12.14 -18.95 9.67
CA ALA A 120 12.28 -19.90 8.59
C ALA A 120 11.55 -21.23 8.82
N ASP A 121 11.34 -21.60 10.09
CA ASP A 121 10.54 -22.78 10.45
C ASP A 121 9.03 -22.49 10.32
N GLU A 122 8.60 -21.26 10.62
CA GLU A 122 7.21 -20.81 10.46
C GLU A 122 6.80 -20.70 8.99
N ALA A 123 7.70 -20.20 8.11
CA ALA A 123 7.37 -19.96 6.72
C ALA A 123 8.54 -20.19 5.76
N LYS A 124 8.30 -21.00 4.73
CA LYS A 124 9.23 -21.20 3.61
C LYS A 124 8.96 -20.27 2.42
N LEU A 125 7.81 -19.60 2.40
CA LEU A 125 7.50 -18.49 1.51
C LEU A 125 7.03 -17.29 2.34
N LEU A 126 7.76 -16.17 2.26
CA LEU A 126 7.41 -14.90 2.85
C LEU A 126 6.99 -13.93 1.75
N CYS A 127 5.78 -13.38 1.88
CA CYS A 127 5.27 -12.34 1.01
C CYS A 127 5.14 -11.03 1.80
N PHE A 128 5.90 -10.01 1.40
CA PHE A 128 5.91 -8.70 2.04
C PHE A 128 5.21 -7.66 1.19
N ASP A 129 4.11 -7.14 1.69
CA ASP A 129 3.46 -5.99 1.05
C ASP A 129 4.12 -4.68 1.49
N GLU A 130 4.28 -3.77 0.54
CA GLU A 130 4.77 -2.40 0.75
C GLU A 130 6.15 -2.33 1.47
N MET A 131 7.17 -3.03 0.96
CA MET A 131 8.52 -2.91 1.50
C MET A 131 9.01 -1.46 1.43
N GLN A 132 9.11 -0.84 2.57
CA GLN A 132 9.62 0.51 2.77
C GLN A 132 10.48 0.54 4.03
N VAL A 133 11.70 1.04 3.91
CA VAL A 133 12.64 1.14 5.04
C VAL A 133 12.85 2.62 5.37
N THR A 134 12.38 3.03 6.54
CA THR A 134 12.50 4.41 7.04
C THR A 134 13.21 4.48 8.38
N ASN A 135 13.21 3.37 9.14
CA ASN A 135 13.78 3.30 10.46
C ASN A 135 15.25 2.83 10.40
N PRO A 136 16.21 3.56 10.99
CA PRO A 136 17.60 3.14 11.06
C PRO A 136 17.81 1.77 11.72
N ALA A 137 17.00 1.41 12.71
CA ALA A 137 17.10 0.12 13.39
C ALA A 137 16.75 -1.04 12.44
N ASP A 138 15.75 -0.85 11.56
CA ASP A 138 15.39 -1.84 10.53
C ASP A 138 16.55 -1.99 9.55
N ALA A 139 17.08 -0.87 9.04
CA ALA A 139 18.17 -0.86 8.06
C ALA A 139 19.41 -1.64 8.56
N MET A 140 19.72 -1.57 9.84
CA MET A 140 20.88 -2.22 10.43
C MET A 140 20.79 -3.75 10.51
N ILE A 141 19.57 -4.32 10.60
CA ILE A 141 19.38 -5.75 10.78
C ILE A 141 18.98 -6.47 9.50
N LEU A 142 18.41 -5.77 8.54
CA LEU A 142 17.80 -6.37 7.33
C LEU A 142 18.78 -7.21 6.52
N SER A 143 20.00 -6.72 6.26
CA SER A 143 21.00 -7.46 5.49
C SER A 143 21.34 -8.80 6.13
N ARG A 144 21.49 -8.82 7.45
CA ARG A 144 21.85 -10.03 8.20
C ARG A 144 20.67 -11.00 8.33
N LEU A 145 19.51 -10.47 8.69
CA LEU A 145 18.28 -11.27 8.82
C LEU A 145 17.89 -11.94 7.50
N PHE A 146 17.79 -11.16 6.42
CA PHE A 146 17.45 -11.71 5.11
C PHE A 146 18.54 -12.64 4.58
N GLY A 147 19.82 -12.34 4.82
CA GLY A 147 20.90 -13.25 4.49
C GLY A 147 20.67 -14.63 5.09
N LYS A 148 20.37 -14.71 6.40
CA LYS A 148 20.10 -15.97 7.10
C LYS A 148 18.83 -16.65 6.61
N LEU A 149 17.72 -15.93 6.40
CA LEU A 149 16.48 -16.47 5.87
C LEU A 149 16.68 -17.13 4.49
N LEU A 150 17.41 -16.44 3.59
CA LEU A 150 17.70 -16.99 2.25
C LEU A 150 18.67 -18.18 2.28
N GLU A 151 19.64 -18.21 3.20
CA GLU A 151 20.52 -19.36 3.45
C GLU A 151 19.73 -20.57 3.92
N GLN A 152 18.66 -20.39 4.68
CA GLN A 152 17.77 -21.45 5.16
C GLN A 152 16.69 -21.85 4.13
N GLY A 153 16.79 -21.30 2.91
CA GLY A 153 15.93 -21.67 1.79
C GLY A 153 14.57 -20.99 1.78
N VAL A 154 14.34 -19.98 2.63
CA VAL A 154 13.13 -19.17 2.57
C VAL A 154 13.06 -18.44 1.24
N LYS A 155 11.93 -18.51 0.57
CA LYS A 155 11.62 -17.74 -0.63
C LYS A 155 10.93 -16.45 -0.25
N VAL A 156 11.23 -15.36 -0.99
CA VAL A 156 10.68 -14.04 -0.70
C VAL A 156 10.01 -13.47 -1.95
N VAL A 157 8.77 -13.02 -1.82
CA VAL A 157 8.11 -12.15 -2.79
C VAL A 157 7.79 -10.84 -2.10
N THR A 158 8.19 -9.73 -2.67
CA THR A 158 7.92 -8.43 -2.06
C THR A 158 7.43 -7.40 -3.06
N THR A 159 6.56 -6.51 -2.61
CA THR A 159 6.11 -5.33 -3.37
C THR A 159 6.72 -4.06 -2.79
N SER A 160 7.02 -3.09 -3.64
CA SER A 160 7.49 -1.76 -3.24
C SER A 160 7.06 -0.70 -4.25
N ASN A 161 6.99 0.55 -3.82
CA ASN A 161 6.80 1.69 -4.71
C ASN A 161 8.13 2.25 -5.23
N ARG A 162 9.27 1.71 -4.77
CA ARG A 162 10.62 2.18 -5.12
C ARG A 162 11.49 1.02 -5.60
N PRO A 163 12.43 1.27 -6.53
CA PRO A 163 13.45 0.28 -6.85
C PRO A 163 14.35 0.02 -5.62
N PRO A 164 15.05 -1.13 -5.55
CA PRO A 164 15.90 -1.45 -4.41
C PRO A 164 16.91 -0.36 -4.05
N ARG A 165 17.49 0.30 -5.06
CA ARG A 165 18.50 1.36 -4.88
C ARG A 165 17.97 2.60 -4.17
N ASP A 166 16.65 2.84 -4.22
CA ASP A 166 15.99 3.99 -3.59
C ASP A 166 15.42 3.65 -2.21
N LEU A 167 15.55 2.39 -1.76
CA LEU A 167 15.23 2.05 -0.39
C LEU A 167 16.20 2.75 0.56
N TYR A 168 15.64 3.32 1.63
CA TYR A 168 16.39 4.04 2.66
C TYR A 168 17.28 5.17 2.10
N LEU A 169 16.87 5.80 0.98
CA LEU A 169 17.59 6.94 0.39
C LEU A 169 17.61 8.11 1.38
N GLY A 170 18.79 8.69 1.59
CA GLY A 170 18.99 9.76 2.59
C GLY A 170 18.94 9.30 4.06
N GLY A 171 18.80 8.00 4.33
CA GLY A 171 18.81 7.46 5.69
C GLY A 171 20.17 7.53 6.38
N LEU A 172 20.14 7.57 7.72
CA LEU A 172 21.34 7.62 8.56
C LEU A 172 22.18 6.34 8.40
N ASN A 173 23.49 6.48 8.17
CA ASN A 173 24.40 5.35 7.95
C ASN A 173 23.98 4.43 6.78
N ARG A 174 23.51 4.99 5.69
CA ARG A 174 23.03 4.26 4.51
C ARG A 174 24.02 3.24 3.97
N ASP A 175 25.32 3.49 4.12
CA ASP A 175 26.39 2.56 3.70
C ASP A 175 26.25 1.17 4.37
N LEU A 176 25.74 1.11 5.60
CA LEU A 176 25.48 -0.14 6.31
C LEU A 176 24.23 -0.87 5.78
N PHE A 177 23.38 -0.19 5.02
CA PHE A 177 22.22 -0.74 4.37
C PHE A 177 22.53 -1.25 2.95
N MET A 178 23.60 -0.76 2.32
CA MET A 178 23.99 -1.18 0.97
C MET A 178 24.12 -2.69 0.79
N PRO A 179 24.66 -3.48 1.75
CA PRO A 179 24.70 -4.93 1.63
C PRO A 179 23.32 -5.59 1.48
N PHE A 180 22.24 -4.98 2.00
CA PHE A 180 20.89 -5.47 1.79
C PHE A 180 20.41 -5.23 0.35
N ILE A 181 20.70 -4.07 -0.21
CA ILE A 181 20.42 -3.78 -1.63
C ILE A 181 21.16 -4.76 -2.53
N GLU A 182 22.45 -4.98 -2.29
CA GLU A 182 23.25 -5.96 -3.02
C GLU A 182 22.74 -7.40 -2.88
N LEU A 183 22.19 -7.76 -1.72
CA LEU A 183 21.56 -9.06 -1.49
C LEU A 183 20.30 -9.21 -2.37
N ILE A 184 19.46 -8.18 -2.45
CA ILE A 184 18.29 -8.16 -3.34
C ILE A 184 18.75 -8.32 -4.80
N ASP A 185 19.70 -7.50 -5.27
CA ASP A 185 20.17 -7.52 -6.66
C ASP A 185 20.79 -8.88 -7.05
N ARG A 186 21.45 -9.57 -6.11
CA ARG A 186 22.08 -10.89 -6.37
C ARG A 186 21.13 -12.07 -6.24
N ARG A 187 20.15 -12.00 -5.35
CA ARG A 187 19.36 -13.18 -4.95
C ARG A 187 17.90 -13.10 -5.40
N MET A 188 17.43 -11.95 -5.87
CA MET A 188 16.05 -11.77 -6.28
C MET A 188 15.95 -11.26 -7.74
N LEU A 189 14.87 -11.63 -8.42
CA LEU A 189 14.50 -10.96 -9.67
C LEU A 189 13.83 -9.62 -9.33
N VAL A 190 14.49 -8.55 -9.70
CA VAL A 190 13.94 -7.20 -9.58
C VAL A 190 13.13 -6.89 -10.83
N VAL A 191 11.82 -6.72 -10.68
CA VAL A 191 10.90 -6.51 -11.80
C VAL A 191 10.13 -5.22 -11.61
N GLU A 192 10.23 -4.35 -12.60
CA GLU A 192 9.43 -3.14 -12.68
C GLU A 192 8.02 -3.47 -13.21
N VAL A 193 6.99 -3.05 -12.46
CA VAL A 193 5.59 -3.19 -12.83
C VAL A 193 5.02 -1.80 -13.08
N ASN A 194 5.49 -1.16 -14.14
CA ASN A 194 5.03 0.15 -14.60
C ASN A 194 4.32 0.00 -15.95
N GLY A 195 3.17 -0.69 -15.95
CA GLY A 195 2.28 -0.70 -17.11
C GLY A 195 1.71 0.70 -17.40
N SER A 196 1.30 0.95 -18.63
CA SER A 196 0.70 2.23 -19.05
C SER A 196 -0.68 2.48 -18.42
N THR A 197 -1.30 1.48 -17.80
CA THR A 197 -2.66 1.56 -17.27
C THR A 197 -2.64 1.55 -15.74
N ASP A 198 -3.18 2.60 -15.12
CA ASP A 198 -3.56 2.56 -13.71
C ASP A 198 -4.92 1.87 -13.61
N TYR A 199 -4.93 0.61 -13.20
CA TYR A 199 -6.16 -0.20 -13.07
C TYR A 199 -7.18 0.38 -12.07
N ARG A 200 -6.77 1.33 -11.22
CA ARG A 200 -7.70 2.07 -10.36
C ARG A 200 -8.50 3.09 -11.13
N LEU A 201 -7.91 3.66 -12.20
CA LEU A 201 -8.61 4.56 -13.11
C LEU A 201 -9.74 3.86 -13.84
N ASP A 202 -9.51 2.63 -14.31
CA ASP A 202 -10.55 1.84 -14.93
C ASP A 202 -11.73 1.60 -13.97
N ARG A 203 -11.46 1.46 -12.66
CA ARG A 203 -12.50 1.31 -11.63
C ARG A 203 -13.20 2.63 -11.27
N LEU A 204 -12.54 3.77 -11.47
CA LEU A 204 -13.14 5.10 -11.33
C LEU A 204 -13.77 5.58 -12.65
N THR A 205 -13.51 4.91 -13.78
CA THR A 205 -14.12 5.28 -15.06
C THR A 205 -15.64 5.13 -14.98
N GLY A 206 -16.34 6.25 -15.08
CA GLY A 206 -17.80 6.30 -14.95
C GLY A 206 -18.33 6.42 -13.52
N VAL A 207 -17.43 6.49 -12.52
CA VAL A 207 -17.82 6.83 -11.13
C VAL A 207 -17.89 8.34 -11.02
N GLU A 208 -19.04 8.86 -10.64
CA GLU A 208 -19.18 10.27 -10.27
C GLU A 208 -18.42 10.51 -8.96
N VAL A 209 -17.48 11.46 -8.97
CA VAL A 209 -16.62 11.73 -7.82
C VAL A 209 -17.15 12.81 -6.90
N TRP A 210 -18.15 13.60 -7.38
CA TRP A 210 -18.76 14.68 -6.62
C TRP A 210 -20.28 14.61 -6.72
N HIS A 211 -20.93 14.32 -5.62
CA HIS A 211 -22.39 14.12 -5.55
C HIS A 211 -23.07 15.30 -4.86
N VAL A 212 -24.06 15.89 -5.51
CA VAL A 212 -24.92 16.96 -4.97
C VAL A 212 -26.39 16.61 -5.28
N PRO A 213 -27.30 16.74 -4.34
CA PRO A 213 -27.11 17.15 -2.93
C PRO A 213 -26.59 15.98 -2.07
N ASN A 214 -26.08 16.35 -0.90
CA ASN A 214 -25.79 15.40 0.16
C ASN A 214 -27.06 14.66 0.63
N GLY A 215 -26.97 13.35 0.87
CA GLY A 215 -28.14 12.60 1.27
C GLY A 215 -27.95 11.08 1.24
N PRO A 216 -29.02 10.33 1.52
CA PRO A 216 -28.98 8.86 1.50
C PRO A 216 -28.57 8.27 0.15
N THR A 217 -29.02 8.87 -0.96
CA THR A 217 -28.70 8.40 -2.33
C THR A 217 -27.21 8.57 -2.60
N SER A 218 -26.67 9.78 -2.42
CA SER A 218 -25.24 10.06 -2.61
C SER A 218 -24.36 9.22 -1.69
N THR A 219 -24.80 8.99 -0.45
CA THR A 219 -24.10 8.09 0.49
C THR A 219 -24.13 6.64 0.00
N ALA A 220 -25.22 6.17 -0.60
CA ALA A 220 -25.31 4.82 -1.16
C ALA A 220 -24.39 4.64 -2.38
N GLU A 221 -24.34 5.64 -3.27
CA GLU A 221 -23.47 5.66 -4.45
C GLU A 221 -21.99 5.66 -4.04
N LEU A 222 -21.60 6.49 -3.09
CA LEU A 222 -20.24 6.49 -2.54
C LEU A 222 -19.91 5.18 -1.81
N SER A 223 -20.88 4.55 -1.16
CA SER A 223 -20.69 3.21 -0.57
C SER A 223 -20.47 2.16 -1.66
N GLN A 224 -21.18 2.22 -2.76
CA GLN A 224 -20.98 1.33 -3.91
C GLN A 224 -19.59 1.54 -4.52
N ALA A 225 -19.17 2.80 -4.70
CA ALA A 225 -17.82 3.15 -5.16
C ALA A 225 -16.73 2.56 -4.23
N PHE A 226 -16.91 2.63 -2.90
CA PHE A 226 -15.99 2.01 -1.96
C PHE A 226 -15.85 0.51 -2.19
N PHE A 227 -16.95 -0.23 -2.36
CA PHE A 227 -16.90 -1.67 -2.59
C PHE A 227 -16.28 -2.03 -3.95
N GLN A 228 -16.55 -1.24 -4.98
CA GLN A 228 -15.91 -1.40 -6.30
C GLN A 228 -14.39 -1.15 -6.24
N LEU A 229 -13.95 -0.11 -5.52
CA LEU A 229 -12.54 0.23 -5.39
C LEU A 229 -11.76 -0.78 -4.54
N THR A 230 -12.43 -1.42 -3.57
CA THR A 230 -11.77 -2.33 -2.63
C THR A 230 -11.96 -3.81 -2.96
N ASP A 231 -12.78 -4.17 -3.97
CA ASP A 231 -13.20 -5.56 -4.25
C ASP A 231 -13.70 -6.29 -2.99
N TYR A 232 -14.43 -5.58 -2.15
CA TYR A 232 -14.95 -6.15 -0.92
C TYR A 232 -16.39 -6.62 -1.15
N PRO A 233 -16.77 -7.83 -0.69
CA PRO A 233 -18.12 -8.34 -0.89
C PRO A 233 -19.18 -7.44 -0.24
N VAL A 234 -20.22 -7.10 -1.01
CA VAL A 234 -21.29 -6.19 -0.56
C VAL A 234 -22.08 -6.79 0.62
N GLU A 235 -22.14 -8.11 0.72
CA GLU A 235 -22.78 -8.86 1.82
C GLU A 235 -22.10 -8.61 3.17
N ASP A 236 -20.82 -8.27 3.17
CA ASP A 236 -20.02 -8.06 4.39
C ASP A 236 -19.90 -6.58 4.81
N ARG A 237 -20.82 -5.71 4.37
CA ARG A 237 -20.80 -4.24 4.67
C ARG A 237 -20.59 -3.91 6.14
N ALA A 238 -21.11 -4.74 7.04
CA ALA A 238 -20.97 -4.54 8.49
C ALA A 238 -19.57 -4.90 9.02
N LYS A 239 -18.77 -5.62 8.23
CA LYS A 239 -17.45 -6.14 8.61
C LYS A 239 -16.29 -5.34 7.99
N VAL A 240 -16.57 -4.22 7.30
CA VAL A 240 -15.50 -3.36 6.77
C VAL A 240 -14.61 -2.91 7.94
N PRO A 241 -13.29 -3.17 7.88
CA PRO A 241 -12.40 -2.87 8.98
C PRO A 241 -12.29 -1.37 9.24
N SER A 242 -12.11 -1.02 10.52
CA SER A 242 -11.64 0.29 10.97
C SER A 242 -10.18 0.17 11.35
N GLU A 243 -9.44 1.29 11.32
CA GLU A 243 -8.07 1.33 11.82
C GLU A 243 -7.79 2.62 12.57
N ASP A 244 -6.77 2.60 13.42
CA ASP A 244 -6.25 3.78 14.09
C ASP A 244 -4.87 4.11 13.50
N ILE A 245 -4.73 5.29 12.89
CA ILE A 245 -3.48 5.74 12.29
C ILE A 245 -2.72 6.68 13.23
N ASP A 246 -1.41 6.54 13.32
CA ASP A 246 -0.55 7.46 14.07
C ASP A 246 -0.44 8.79 13.32
N VAL A 247 -0.76 9.88 14.01
CA VAL A 247 -0.68 11.25 13.48
C VAL A 247 0.50 12.02 14.10
N GLY A 248 1.33 11.34 14.87
CA GLY A 248 2.50 11.91 15.56
C GLY A 248 2.17 12.47 16.95
N GLY A 249 3.23 12.63 17.76
CA GLY A 249 3.09 13.13 19.13
C GLY A 249 2.33 12.21 20.09
N GLY A 250 2.28 10.91 19.80
CA GLY A 250 1.55 9.92 20.59
C GLY A 250 0.03 9.97 20.43
N ARG A 251 -0.46 10.66 19.38
CA ARG A 251 -1.89 10.76 19.06
C ARG A 251 -2.27 9.80 17.93
N THR A 252 -3.46 9.26 17.99
CA THR A 252 -4.05 8.43 16.94
C THR A 252 -5.28 9.09 16.35
N LEU A 253 -5.55 8.81 15.06
CA LEU A 253 -6.78 9.17 14.37
C LEU A 253 -7.54 7.90 14.01
N HIS A 254 -8.75 7.77 14.52
CA HIS A 254 -9.63 6.67 14.18
C HIS A 254 -10.25 6.84 12.79
N VAL A 255 -10.05 5.84 11.93
CA VAL A 255 -10.62 5.73 10.58
C VAL A 255 -11.76 4.72 10.60
N PRO A 256 -13.03 5.17 10.46
CA PRO A 256 -14.21 4.30 10.68
C PRO A 256 -14.32 3.14 9.70
N LYS A 257 -13.86 3.35 8.46
CA LYS A 257 -13.82 2.33 7.41
C LYS A 257 -12.58 2.55 6.55
N SER A 258 -11.76 1.54 6.46
CA SER A 258 -10.53 1.57 5.69
C SER A 258 -10.24 0.19 5.12
N LEU A 259 -9.92 0.14 3.83
CA LEU A 259 -9.51 -1.10 3.18
C LEU A 259 -8.72 -0.78 1.91
N LYS A 260 -7.62 -1.50 1.67
CA LYS A 260 -6.80 -1.41 0.45
C LYS A 260 -6.43 0.03 0.07
N GLY A 261 -6.14 0.89 1.06
CA GLY A 261 -5.76 2.29 0.83
C GLY A 261 -6.92 3.22 0.46
N VAL A 262 -8.16 2.79 0.64
CA VAL A 262 -9.38 3.62 0.53
C VAL A 262 -9.92 3.85 1.94
N ALA A 263 -10.18 5.12 2.31
CA ALA A 263 -10.75 5.49 3.60
C ALA A 263 -12.05 6.26 3.45
N VAL A 264 -12.98 6.06 4.40
CA VAL A 264 -14.27 6.77 4.44
C VAL A 264 -14.39 7.58 5.72
N PHE A 265 -14.70 8.86 5.56
CA PHE A 265 -14.91 9.79 6.67
C PHE A 265 -16.21 10.59 6.49
N SER A 266 -16.74 11.12 7.59
CA SER A 266 -17.70 12.21 7.54
C SER A 266 -16.97 13.56 7.64
N PHE A 267 -17.52 14.59 7.01
CA PHE A 267 -17.02 15.98 7.16
C PHE A 267 -16.95 16.37 8.63
N LYS A 268 -17.96 16.03 9.43
CA LYS A 268 -17.98 16.31 10.87
C LYS A 268 -16.75 15.78 11.59
N ARG A 269 -16.32 14.57 11.27
CA ARG A 269 -15.13 13.95 11.89
C ARG A 269 -13.83 14.60 11.45
N LEU A 270 -13.73 15.04 10.20
CA LEU A 270 -12.52 15.67 9.69
C LEU A 270 -12.43 17.16 10.00
N CYS A 271 -13.55 17.90 9.86
CA CYS A 271 -13.54 19.33 9.95
C CYS A 271 -14.37 19.88 11.11
N GLY A 272 -15.37 19.14 11.62
CA GLY A 272 -16.16 19.53 12.79
C GLY A 272 -15.43 19.31 14.12
N GLU A 273 -14.49 18.37 14.19
CA GLU A 273 -13.64 18.14 15.36
C GLU A 273 -12.33 18.94 15.26
N PRO A 274 -11.66 19.26 16.41
CA PRO A 274 -10.37 19.97 16.38
C PRO A 274 -9.28 19.05 15.81
N ARG A 275 -8.93 19.28 14.54
CA ARG A 275 -7.90 18.61 13.78
C ARG A 275 -6.91 19.60 13.21
N GLY A 276 -5.69 19.15 12.89
CA GLY A 276 -4.65 20.02 12.34
C GLY A 276 -3.94 19.38 11.13
N ALA A 277 -2.99 20.11 10.58
CA ALA A 277 -2.26 19.70 9.38
C ALA A 277 -1.58 18.32 9.50
N ALA A 278 -1.07 17.97 10.69
CA ALA A 278 -0.45 16.65 10.92
C ALA A 278 -1.45 15.50 10.73
N ASP A 279 -2.70 15.68 11.18
CA ASP A 279 -3.76 14.67 11.00
C ASP A 279 -4.07 14.45 9.51
N TYR A 280 -4.17 15.55 8.75
CA TYR A 280 -4.46 15.50 7.31
C TYR A 280 -3.29 14.96 6.47
N LEU A 281 -2.05 15.28 6.85
CA LEU A 281 -0.87 14.70 6.24
C LEU A 281 -0.78 13.19 6.49
N ALA A 282 -1.12 12.72 7.69
CA ALA A 282 -1.15 11.29 7.99
C ALA A 282 -2.19 10.57 7.10
N ILE A 283 -3.38 11.15 6.94
CA ILE A 283 -4.41 10.62 6.02
C ILE A 283 -3.87 10.61 4.58
N ALA A 284 -3.34 11.74 4.09
CA ALA A 284 -2.90 11.89 2.72
C ALA A 284 -1.73 10.95 2.36
N ARG A 285 -0.86 10.63 3.31
CA ARG A 285 0.24 9.67 3.12
C ARG A 285 -0.22 8.21 3.15
N ARG A 286 -1.24 7.92 3.95
CA ARG A 286 -1.73 6.55 4.18
C ARG A 286 -2.68 6.08 3.08
N TYR A 287 -3.56 6.96 2.59
CA TYR A 287 -4.65 6.61 1.68
C TYR A 287 -4.48 7.25 0.31
N HIS A 288 -4.63 6.45 -0.73
CA HIS A 288 -4.65 6.96 -2.11
C HIS A 288 -6.02 7.48 -2.55
N THR A 289 -7.09 7.06 -1.84
CA THR A 289 -8.46 7.51 -2.10
C THR A 289 -9.15 7.78 -0.77
N VAL A 290 -9.76 8.94 -0.67
CA VAL A 290 -10.53 9.37 0.50
C VAL A 290 -11.96 9.68 0.05
N ILE A 291 -12.92 9.09 0.75
CA ILE A 291 -14.34 9.32 0.55
C ILE A 291 -14.84 10.18 1.71
N ILE A 292 -15.44 11.32 1.41
CA ILE A 292 -15.99 12.25 2.41
C ILE A 292 -17.48 12.43 2.21
N VAL A 293 -18.26 12.07 3.22
CA VAL A 293 -19.71 12.28 3.21
C VAL A 293 -20.11 13.42 4.12
N GLY A 294 -21.17 14.11 3.76
CA GLY A 294 -21.78 15.13 4.63
C GLY A 294 -21.07 16.48 4.61
N ILE A 295 -20.53 16.93 3.48
CA ILE A 295 -19.94 18.27 3.33
C ILE A 295 -21.08 19.28 3.23
N PRO A 296 -21.27 20.18 4.24
CA PRO A 296 -22.34 21.17 4.19
C PRO A 296 -21.95 22.40 3.39
N VAL A 297 -22.92 23.21 3.01
CA VAL A 297 -22.66 24.62 2.73
C VAL A 297 -22.26 25.30 4.05
N MET A 298 -21.09 25.88 4.09
CA MET A 298 -20.52 26.52 5.28
C MET A 298 -20.85 28.03 5.27
N GLY A 299 -21.47 28.50 6.34
CA GLY A 299 -21.69 29.94 6.56
C GLY A 299 -20.52 30.59 7.32
N PRO A 300 -20.61 31.92 7.58
CA PRO A 300 -19.59 32.65 8.35
C PRO A 300 -19.35 32.06 9.75
N GLU A 301 -20.35 31.44 10.34
CA GLU A 301 -20.30 30.78 11.65
C GLU A 301 -19.43 29.51 11.63
N MET A 302 -19.22 28.93 10.46
CA MET A 302 -18.40 27.71 10.25
C MET A 302 -16.98 28.04 9.79
N ARG A 303 -16.46 29.21 10.11
CA ARG A 303 -15.11 29.67 9.70
C ARG A 303 -14.01 28.66 10.05
N ASN A 304 -14.08 28.05 11.23
CA ASN A 304 -13.06 27.10 11.67
C ASN A 304 -13.12 25.79 10.87
N GLU A 305 -14.32 25.33 10.56
CA GLU A 305 -14.59 24.17 9.72
C GLU A 305 -14.08 24.42 8.30
N ALA A 306 -14.36 25.58 7.74
CA ALA A 306 -13.89 26.00 6.42
C ALA A 306 -12.35 26.06 6.37
N ALA A 307 -11.69 26.64 7.37
CA ALA A 307 -10.22 26.69 7.44
C ALA A 307 -9.60 25.29 7.54
N ARG A 308 -10.21 24.37 8.31
CA ARG A 308 -9.78 22.97 8.39
C ARG A 308 -10.00 22.24 7.07
N PHE A 309 -11.11 22.51 6.39
CA PHE A 309 -11.39 21.94 5.08
C PHE A 309 -10.37 22.39 4.03
N VAL A 310 -10.00 23.68 4.01
CA VAL A 310 -8.90 24.20 3.18
C VAL A 310 -7.62 23.40 3.43
N THR A 311 -7.20 23.25 4.69
CA THR A 311 -5.98 22.52 5.06
C THR A 311 -6.04 21.02 4.66
N LEU A 312 -7.21 20.41 4.80
CA LEU A 312 -7.43 19.02 4.38
C LEU A 312 -7.27 18.87 2.86
N ILE A 313 -7.97 19.72 2.08
CA ILE A 313 -7.90 19.66 0.62
C ILE A 313 -6.48 19.96 0.12
N ASP A 314 -5.78 20.91 0.75
CA ASP A 314 -4.37 21.17 0.44
C ASP A 314 -3.52 19.91 0.61
N ALA A 315 -3.64 19.21 1.74
CA ALA A 315 -2.89 17.97 2.00
C ALA A 315 -3.25 16.84 1.02
N LEU A 316 -4.53 16.64 0.72
CA LEU A 316 -4.97 15.62 -0.23
C LEU A 316 -4.48 15.92 -1.65
N TYR A 317 -4.57 17.17 -2.09
CA TYR A 317 -4.14 17.62 -3.42
C TYR A 317 -2.63 17.44 -3.63
N GLU A 318 -1.81 17.89 -2.67
CA GLU A 318 -0.35 17.77 -2.74
C GLU A 318 0.14 16.32 -2.81
N HIS A 319 -0.60 15.39 -2.20
CA HIS A 319 -0.29 13.96 -2.23
C HIS A 319 -1.04 13.20 -3.34
N LYS A 320 -1.73 13.90 -4.24
CA LYS A 320 -2.48 13.31 -5.36
C LYS A 320 -3.51 12.26 -4.93
N VAL A 321 -4.12 12.48 -3.75
CA VAL A 321 -5.18 11.63 -3.22
C VAL A 321 -6.46 11.84 -4.01
N LYS A 322 -7.11 10.76 -4.42
CA LYS A 322 -8.41 10.82 -5.09
C LYS A 322 -9.49 11.14 -4.06
N LEU A 323 -10.31 12.14 -4.36
CA LEU A 323 -11.41 12.54 -3.49
C LEU A 323 -12.74 12.14 -4.14
N LEU A 324 -13.54 11.34 -3.42
CA LEU A 324 -14.95 11.14 -3.72
C LEU A 324 -15.77 11.81 -2.62
N ALA A 325 -16.75 12.61 -2.98
CA ALA A 325 -17.44 13.46 -2.01
C ALA A 325 -18.97 13.50 -2.21
N ALA A 326 -19.70 13.62 -1.10
CA ALA A 326 -21.10 14.03 -1.11
C ALA A 326 -21.23 15.36 -0.35
N ALA A 327 -21.77 16.37 -1.03
CA ALA A 327 -21.84 17.75 -0.58
C ALA A 327 -23.21 18.38 -0.82
N ASP A 328 -23.53 19.45 -0.09
CA ASP A 328 -24.78 20.19 -0.26
C ASP A 328 -24.73 21.20 -1.42
N ALA A 329 -23.55 21.42 -2.01
CA ALA A 329 -23.34 22.28 -3.17
C ALA A 329 -22.13 21.83 -4.00
N GLU A 330 -22.02 22.34 -5.23
CA GLU A 330 -20.78 22.33 -6.01
C GLU A 330 -19.67 23.13 -5.27
N PRO A 331 -18.38 22.91 -5.58
CA PRO A 331 -17.27 23.54 -4.87
C PRO A 331 -17.39 25.05 -4.67
N GLU A 332 -17.88 25.78 -5.69
CA GLU A 332 -18.05 27.23 -5.64
C GLU A 332 -19.10 27.67 -4.61
N GLY A 333 -20.10 26.82 -4.36
CA GLY A 333 -21.19 27.10 -3.42
C GLY A 333 -20.92 26.68 -1.98
N LEU A 334 -19.79 26.03 -1.68
CA LEU A 334 -19.53 25.47 -0.35
C LEU A 334 -19.25 26.52 0.73
N TYR A 335 -18.63 27.65 0.37
CA TYR A 335 -18.32 28.75 1.32
C TYR A 335 -18.57 30.10 0.65
N PRO A 336 -19.83 30.48 0.46
CA PRO A 336 -20.20 31.69 -0.32
C PRO A 336 -19.90 32.99 0.39
N ALA A 337 -19.78 32.99 1.73
CA ALA A 337 -19.54 34.20 2.52
C ALA A 337 -18.84 33.87 3.84
N GLY A 338 -17.97 34.74 4.31
CA GLY A 338 -17.24 34.61 5.57
C GLY A 338 -15.78 35.02 5.45
N ASP A 339 -15.09 35.07 6.59
CA ASP A 339 -13.65 35.31 6.62
C ASP A 339 -12.90 34.13 5.98
N GLY A 340 -11.93 34.41 5.08
CA GLY A 340 -11.17 33.38 4.38
C GLY A 340 -11.79 32.89 3.07
N THR A 341 -12.83 33.59 2.55
CA THR A 341 -13.41 33.29 1.25
C THR A 341 -12.40 33.43 0.12
N PHE A 342 -11.43 34.33 0.22
CA PHE A 342 -10.38 34.47 -0.79
C PHE A 342 -9.45 33.24 -0.84
N GLU A 343 -9.03 32.74 0.32
CA GLU A 343 -8.25 31.50 0.44
C GLU A 343 -9.05 30.29 -0.03
N PHE A 344 -10.35 30.29 0.22
CA PHE A 344 -11.24 29.23 -0.20
C PHE A 344 -11.38 29.14 -1.74
N GLN A 345 -11.20 30.23 -2.48
CA GLN A 345 -11.18 30.21 -3.95
C GLN A 345 -10.07 29.30 -4.51
N ARG A 346 -8.92 29.24 -3.84
CA ARG A 346 -7.87 28.29 -4.22
C ARG A 346 -8.32 26.83 -3.99
N THR A 347 -9.02 26.60 -2.91
CA THR A 347 -9.61 25.28 -2.60
C THR A 347 -10.65 24.87 -3.63
N VAL A 348 -11.51 25.80 -4.08
CA VAL A 348 -12.45 25.57 -5.18
C VAL A 348 -11.70 25.12 -6.46
N SER A 349 -10.66 25.87 -6.85
CA SER A 349 -9.88 25.53 -8.04
C SER A 349 -9.24 24.13 -7.93
N ARG A 350 -8.71 23.78 -6.75
CA ARG A 350 -8.16 22.44 -6.50
C ARG A 350 -9.22 21.36 -6.56
N LEU A 351 -10.39 21.58 -5.97
CA LEU A 351 -11.50 20.62 -6.01
C LEU A 351 -11.96 20.38 -7.44
N GLU A 352 -12.07 21.44 -8.28
CA GLU A 352 -12.42 21.30 -9.69
C GLU A 352 -11.34 20.50 -10.46
N GLU A 353 -10.06 20.76 -10.19
CA GLU A 353 -8.97 19.99 -10.78
C GLU A 353 -9.01 18.53 -10.31
N MET A 354 -9.27 18.26 -9.02
CA MET A 354 -9.38 16.90 -8.46
C MET A 354 -10.52 16.08 -9.07
N LYS A 355 -11.51 16.72 -9.66
CA LYS A 355 -12.61 16.07 -10.41
C LYS A 355 -12.20 15.67 -11.84
N SER A 356 -11.09 16.23 -12.37
CA SER A 356 -10.67 16.03 -13.75
C SER A 356 -10.11 14.60 -13.98
N ALA A 357 -10.28 14.10 -15.21
CA ALA A 357 -9.73 12.82 -15.61
C ALA A 357 -8.19 12.81 -15.53
N GLU A 358 -7.54 13.94 -15.83
CA GLU A 358 -6.10 14.12 -15.76
C GLU A 358 -5.59 14.00 -14.31
N TYR A 359 -6.28 14.60 -13.34
CA TYR A 359 -5.92 14.47 -11.93
C TYR A 359 -6.18 13.06 -11.41
N LEU A 360 -7.32 12.48 -11.76
CA LEU A 360 -7.65 11.10 -11.39
C LEU A 360 -6.61 10.11 -11.94
N ALA A 361 -5.99 10.41 -13.09
CA ALA A 361 -4.94 9.62 -13.72
C ALA A 361 -3.57 9.68 -13.01
N GLN A 362 -3.33 10.64 -12.14
CA GLN A 362 -2.04 10.81 -11.47
C GLN A 362 -1.81 9.69 -10.42
N GLY A 363 -0.56 9.28 -10.25
CA GLY A 363 -0.17 8.36 -9.16
C GLY A 363 -0.30 9.02 -7.79
N HIS A 364 -0.59 8.25 -6.75
CA HIS A 364 -0.57 8.73 -5.37
C HIS A 364 0.86 9.01 -4.89
N GLY A 365 1.07 10.09 -4.19
CA GLY A 365 2.35 10.53 -3.62
C GLY A 365 2.73 11.94 -4.04
N THR A 366 3.75 12.50 -3.42
CA THR A 366 4.32 13.79 -3.82
C THR A 366 5.29 13.61 -4.98
N ASP A 367 5.30 14.53 -5.95
CA ASP A 367 6.40 14.68 -6.89
C ASP A 367 7.63 15.17 -6.08
N GLN A 368 8.47 14.26 -5.62
CA GLN A 368 9.79 14.64 -5.18
C GLN A 368 10.69 14.63 -6.41
N SER A 369 10.88 15.82 -6.98
CA SER A 369 11.99 16.15 -7.88
C SER A 369 13.34 16.00 -7.17
#